data_9648e387ef5982c87e5cd26b0f457086
#
_entry.id   9648e387ef5982c87e5cd26b0f457086
#
_cell.length_a   1.000
_cell.length_b   1.000
_cell.length_c   1.000
_cell.angle_alpha   90.00
_cell.angle_beta   90.00
_cell.angle_gamma   90.00
#
_symmetry.space_group_name_H-M   'P 1'
#
loop_
_entity.id
_entity.type
_entity.pdbx_description
1 polymer ?
#
loop_
_entity_poly.entity_id
_entity_poly.type
_entity_poly.pdbx_seq_one_letter_code
_entity_poly.pdbx_strand_id
1 'polypeptide(L)'
;MNWGMKNRLARIFQKESGKTVMLAVDHGFFQGPTTGLRNLGKTVEPLLPYADSLMITRGGIRNWIPSSLNKPIVLRVSGGTSILKELSNEVITTHIQDAIRINANAITCSIFIGGEYEKQSIANLAQCVNWGEKYGIPVLAVTAVGKDMVRDARYLGLASRIAVEIGAHMVKTYYCDNFSEVVEACGTTPVIIAGGKKIDE
;
A
#
# COMPACT_ATOMS: atom_id res chain seq x y z
N MET A 1 5.15 12.83 13.86
CA MET A 1 4.80 13.26 12.47
C MET A 1 4.86 14.78 12.35
N ASN A 2 5.57 15.29 11.34
CA ASN A 2 5.63 16.73 11.01
C ASN A 2 4.32 17.21 10.33
N TRP A 3 4.19 18.53 10.14
CA TRP A 3 2.99 19.13 9.56
C TRP A 3 2.69 18.61 8.12
N GLY A 4 3.72 18.49 7.28
CA GLY A 4 3.55 18.01 5.90
C GLY A 4 3.00 16.60 5.83
N MET A 5 3.47 15.73 6.71
CA MET A 5 3.00 14.35 6.83
C MET A 5 1.52 14.30 7.28
N LYS A 6 1.16 15.08 8.31
CA LYS A 6 -0.23 15.20 8.78
C LYS A 6 -1.16 15.73 7.68
N ASN A 7 -0.72 16.75 6.93
CA ASN A 7 -1.49 17.31 5.82
C ASN A 7 -1.74 16.30 4.70
N ARG A 8 -0.73 15.49 4.35
CA ARG A 8 -0.88 14.42 3.36
C ARG A 8 -1.83 13.32 3.80
N LEU A 9 -1.74 12.90 5.06
CA LEU A 9 -2.68 11.91 5.63
C LEU A 9 -4.11 12.44 5.64
N ALA A 10 -4.32 13.69 6.03
CA ALA A 10 -5.64 14.33 6.03
C ALA A 10 -6.30 14.43 4.66
N ARG A 11 -5.53 14.28 3.57
CA ARG A 11 -6.06 14.19 2.21
C ARG A 11 -6.47 12.77 1.81
N ILE A 12 -5.86 11.76 2.42
CA ILE A 12 -6.16 10.34 2.16
C ILE A 12 -7.41 9.91 2.91
N PHE A 13 -7.58 10.39 4.15
CA PHE A 13 -8.71 10.05 5.01
C PHE A 13 -9.78 11.14 4.97
N GLN A 14 -11.04 10.74 4.91
CA GLN A 14 -12.18 11.65 5.02
C GLN A 14 -12.21 12.29 6.42
N LYS A 15 -12.34 13.61 6.47
CA LYS A 15 -12.29 14.37 7.71
C LYS A 15 -13.40 13.99 8.70
N GLU A 16 -14.60 13.75 8.20
CA GLU A 16 -15.80 13.50 9.00
C GLU A 16 -15.82 12.09 9.58
N SER A 17 -15.42 11.10 8.79
CA SER A 17 -15.48 9.69 9.17
C SER A 17 -14.16 9.11 9.67
N GLY A 18 -13.03 9.75 9.36
CA GLY A 18 -11.70 9.20 9.58
C GLY A 18 -11.38 7.98 8.72
N LYS A 19 -12.23 7.64 7.73
CA LYS A 19 -12.11 6.46 6.88
C LYS A 19 -11.59 6.82 5.49
N THR A 20 -11.24 5.81 4.70
CA THR A 20 -10.81 5.97 3.30
C THR A 20 -11.24 4.79 2.46
N VAL A 21 -11.65 5.06 1.24
CA VAL A 21 -11.78 4.09 0.15
C VAL A 21 -10.60 4.27 -0.78
N MET A 22 -9.63 3.37 -0.70
CA MET A 22 -8.42 3.42 -1.52
C MET A 22 -8.57 2.49 -2.73
N LEU A 23 -8.66 3.05 -3.93
CA LEU A 23 -8.66 2.28 -5.17
C LEU A 23 -7.24 1.81 -5.49
N ALA A 24 -6.97 0.52 -5.28
CA ALA A 24 -5.66 -0.07 -5.51
C ALA A 24 -5.59 -0.74 -6.89
N VAL A 25 -4.78 -0.18 -7.77
CA VAL A 25 -4.59 -0.65 -9.17
C VAL A 25 -3.11 -0.82 -9.52
N ASP A 26 -2.30 -1.00 -8.51
CA ASP A 26 -0.85 -1.18 -8.64
C ASP A 26 -0.43 -2.60 -9.02
N HIS A 27 -1.27 -3.60 -8.84
CA HIS A 27 -0.92 -5.02 -8.97
C HIS A 27 -0.47 -5.49 -10.37
N GLY A 28 -0.63 -4.64 -11.40
CA GLY A 28 -0.04 -4.88 -12.71
C GLY A 28 1.49 -5.00 -12.72
N PHE A 29 2.18 -4.51 -11.68
CA PHE A 29 3.63 -4.59 -11.61
C PHE A 29 4.16 -6.02 -11.46
N PHE A 30 3.34 -6.94 -10.96
CA PHE A 30 3.70 -8.36 -10.83
C PHE A 30 2.77 -9.31 -11.61
N GLN A 31 1.52 -8.92 -11.86
CA GLN A 31 0.55 -9.75 -12.59
C GLN A 31 0.53 -9.48 -14.10
N GLY A 32 1.07 -8.34 -14.55
CA GLY A 32 0.97 -7.93 -15.95
C GLY A 32 -0.43 -7.46 -16.34
N PRO A 33 -0.80 -7.55 -17.64
CA PRO A 33 -2.04 -7.02 -18.18
C PRO A 33 -3.23 -7.98 -17.95
N THR A 34 -3.56 -8.25 -16.70
CA THR A 34 -4.72 -9.08 -16.31
C THR A 34 -6.04 -8.36 -16.59
N THR A 35 -7.15 -9.07 -16.42
CA THR A 35 -8.50 -8.49 -16.54
C THR A 35 -8.64 -7.26 -15.64
N GLY A 36 -9.15 -6.18 -16.19
CA GLY A 36 -9.24 -4.88 -15.51
C GLY A 36 -7.96 -4.02 -15.58
N LEU A 37 -6.78 -4.60 -15.87
CA LEU A 37 -5.53 -3.85 -15.97
C LEU A 37 -4.99 -3.70 -17.40
N ARG A 38 -5.63 -4.31 -18.40
CA ARG A 38 -5.22 -4.19 -19.83
C ARG A 38 -5.26 -2.74 -20.31
N ASN A 39 -6.28 -2.00 -19.89
CA ASN A 39 -6.40 -0.57 -20.13
C ASN A 39 -6.74 0.11 -18.81
N LEU A 40 -5.70 0.44 -18.07
CA LEU A 40 -5.84 0.95 -16.71
C LEU A 40 -6.65 2.24 -16.66
N GLY A 41 -6.49 3.15 -17.63
CA GLY A 41 -7.23 4.39 -17.70
C GLY A 41 -8.74 4.16 -17.77
N LYS A 42 -9.19 3.30 -18.71
CA LYS A 42 -10.61 2.96 -18.86
C LYS A 42 -11.18 2.25 -17.63
N THR A 43 -10.36 1.48 -16.93
CA THR A 43 -10.79 0.79 -15.70
C THR A 43 -10.92 1.76 -14.53
N VAL A 44 -9.98 2.68 -14.38
CA VAL A 44 -9.91 3.59 -13.23
C VAL A 44 -10.94 4.71 -13.34
N GLU A 45 -11.12 5.29 -14.53
CA GLU A 45 -11.96 6.47 -14.75
C GLU A 45 -13.37 6.37 -14.13
N PRO A 46 -14.17 5.31 -14.36
CA PRO A 46 -15.52 5.19 -13.79
C PRO A 46 -15.52 4.94 -12.28
N LEU A 47 -14.40 4.50 -11.69
CA LEU A 47 -14.27 4.19 -10.26
C LEU A 47 -13.78 5.39 -9.44
N LEU A 48 -13.15 6.38 -10.07
CA LEU A 48 -12.59 7.55 -9.38
C LEU A 48 -13.60 8.32 -8.51
N PRO A 49 -14.88 8.49 -8.91
CA PRO A 49 -15.86 9.19 -8.07
C PRO A 49 -16.08 8.52 -6.71
N TYR A 50 -15.90 7.21 -6.63
CA TYR A 50 -16.14 6.38 -5.45
C TYR A 50 -14.90 6.16 -4.58
N ALA A 51 -13.74 6.65 -5.01
CA ALA A 51 -12.49 6.50 -4.29
C ALA A 51 -12.05 7.81 -3.65
N ASP A 52 -11.51 7.74 -2.44
CA ASP A 52 -10.87 8.88 -1.77
C ASP A 52 -9.42 9.05 -2.21
N SER A 53 -8.75 7.94 -2.51
CA SER A 53 -7.35 7.92 -2.93
C SER A 53 -7.08 6.83 -3.97
N LEU A 54 -5.99 6.99 -4.72
CA LEU A 54 -5.56 6.06 -5.77
C LEU A 54 -4.19 5.48 -5.43
N MET A 55 -4.11 4.16 -5.26
CA MET A 55 -2.85 3.43 -5.09
C MET A 55 -2.40 2.84 -6.42
N ILE A 56 -1.25 3.29 -6.93
CA ILE A 56 -0.83 3.05 -8.31
C ILE A 56 0.69 3.05 -8.43
N THR A 57 1.22 2.43 -9.48
CA THR A 57 2.65 2.47 -9.83
C THR A 57 3.02 3.75 -10.57
N ARG A 58 4.33 4.08 -10.59
CA ARG A 58 4.88 5.20 -11.37
C ARG A 58 4.54 5.10 -12.87
N GLY A 59 4.66 3.90 -13.44
CA GLY A 59 4.29 3.66 -14.83
C GLY A 59 2.79 3.79 -15.07
N GLY A 60 1.99 3.32 -14.13
CA GLY A 60 0.54 3.43 -14.17
C GLY A 60 0.06 4.87 -14.25
N ILE A 61 0.56 5.72 -13.36
CA ILE A 61 0.15 7.13 -13.34
C ILE A 61 0.60 7.88 -14.59
N ARG A 62 1.83 7.67 -15.05
CA ARG A 62 2.38 8.38 -16.22
C ARG A 62 1.66 8.05 -17.53
N ASN A 63 1.22 6.80 -17.69
CA ASN A 63 0.66 6.33 -18.97
C ASN A 63 -0.85 6.43 -19.07
N TRP A 64 -1.57 6.40 -17.94
CA TRP A 64 -3.03 6.24 -17.98
C TRP A 64 -3.83 7.23 -17.14
N ILE A 65 -3.18 8.01 -16.29
CA ILE A 65 -3.90 8.94 -15.41
C ILE A 65 -3.66 10.37 -15.89
N PRO A 66 -4.72 11.15 -16.14
CA PRO A 66 -4.57 12.53 -16.56
C PRO A 66 -3.95 13.37 -15.43
N SER A 67 -3.06 14.31 -15.79
CA SER A 67 -2.39 15.19 -14.84
C SER A 67 -3.35 16.15 -14.10
N SER A 68 -4.57 16.31 -14.60
CA SER A 68 -5.65 17.09 -13.97
C SER A 68 -6.36 16.32 -12.85
N LEU A 69 -6.01 15.03 -12.60
CA LEU A 69 -6.62 14.27 -11.52
C LEU A 69 -6.36 14.93 -10.18
N ASN A 70 -7.44 15.31 -9.49
CA ASN A 70 -7.39 15.87 -8.14
C ASN A 70 -7.74 14.82 -7.08
N LYS A 71 -7.01 13.71 -7.07
CA LYS A 71 -7.13 12.66 -6.05
C LYS A 71 -5.78 12.41 -5.40
N PRO A 72 -5.73 12.17 -4.09
CA PRO A 72 -4.50 11.75 -3.41
C PRO A 72 -3.90 10.49 -4.03
N ILE A 73 -2.59 10.52 -4.25
CA ILE A 73 -1.83 9.40 -4.81
C ILE A 73 -1.04 8.70 -3.71
N VAL A 74 -1.22 7.39 -3.62
CA VAL A 74 -0.39 6.47 -2.84
C VAL A 74 0.50 5.71 -3.81
N LEU A 75 1.77 6.11 -3.92
CA LEU A 75 2.67 5.61 -4.95
C LEU A 75 3.34 4.30 -4.53
N ARG A 76 3.16 3.23 -5.30
CA ARG A 76 3.92 1.98 -5.14
C ARG A 76 5.38 2.22 -5.45
N VAL A 77 6.27 1.95 -4.48
CA VAL A 77 7.72 2.15 -4.63
C VAL A 77 8.52 0.84 -4.57
N SER A 78 7.93 -0.24 -4.07
CA SER A 78 8.54 -1.58 -4.09
C SER A 78 7.98 -2.44 -5.21
N GLY A 79 8.74 -3.42 -5.64
CA GLY A 79 8.38 -4.40 -6.64
C GLY A 79 9.58 -5.28 -6.96
N GLY A 80 9.41 -6.27 -7.79
CA GLY A 80 10.52 -7.16 -8.13
C GLY A 80 10.10 -8.25 -9.08
N THR A 81 9.75 -9.41 -8.54
CA THR A 81 9.40 -10.58 -9.32
C THR A 81 7.95 -10.55 -9.80
N SER A 82 7.70 -11.27 -10.90
CA SER A 82 6.34 -11.53 -11.39
C SER A 82 5.71 -12.72 -10.66
N ILE A 83 4.42 -12.93 -10.93
CA ILE A 83 3.67 -14.12 -10.44
C ILE A 83 4.31 -15.47 -10.82
N LEU A 84 5.29 -15.48 -11.72
CA LEU A 84 6.02 -16.68 -12.14
C LEU A 84 7.14 -17.08 -11.17
N LYS A 85 7.45 -16.23 -10.20
CA LYS A 85 8.54 -16.41 -9.24
C LYS A 85 8.07 -16.16 -7.80
N GLU A 86 8.99 -16.22 -6.85
CA GLU A 86 8.73 -15.91 -5.45
C GLU A 86 8.44 -14.40 -5.28
N LEU A 87 7.22 -14.06 -4.86
CA LEU A 87 6.76 -12.67 -4.78
C LEU A 87 7.40 -11.88 -3.63
N SER A 88 7.93 -12.56 -2.60
CA SER A 88 8.59 -11.87 -1.48
C SER A 88 9.93 -11.21 -1.85
N ASN A 89 10.49 -11.55 -3.02
CA ASN A 89 11.74 -10.97 -3.52
C ASN A 89 11.52 -9.60 -4.17
N GLU A 90 11.06 -8.65 -3.39
CA GLU A 90 10.89 -7.25 -3.81
C GLU A 90 12.11 -6.40 -3.46
N VAL A 91 12.34 -5.39 -4.28
CA VAL A 91 13.31 -4.31 -4.07
C VAL A 91 12.63 -2.95 -4.24
N ILE A 92 13.31 -1.87 -3.87
CA ILE A 92 12.83 -0.52 -4.16
C ILE A 92 13.06 -0.22 -5.65
N THR A 93 11.97 -0.12 -6.40
CA THR A 93 11.95 0.13 -7.85
C THR A 93 11.73 1.60 -8.20
N THR A 94 11.26 2.39 -7.24
CA THR A 94 10.93 3.82 -7.44
C THR A 94 11.49 4.63 -6.29
N HIS A 95 12.39 5.56 -6.59
CA HIS A 95 13.03 6.41 -5.57
C HIS A 95 12.06 7.48 -5.05
N ILE A 96 12.26 7.93 -3.80
CA ILE A 96 11.43 8.95 -3.15
C ILE A 96 11.34 10.26 -3.95
N GLN A 97 12.37 10.62 -4.71
CA GLN A 97 12.36 11.81 -5.58
C GLN A 97 11.28 11.73 -6.66
N ASP A 98 10.95 10.53 -7.17
CA ASP A 98 9.85 10.36 -8.10
C ASP A 98 8.50 10.57 -7.41
N ALA A 99 8.35 10.14 -6.16
CA ALA A 99 7.15 10.40 -5.37
C ALA A 99 6.94 11.92 -5.18
N ILE A 100 8.02 12.66 -4.92
CA ILE A 100 7.99 14.13 -4.80
C ILE A 100 7.57 14.77 -6.12
N ARG A 101 8.18 14.38 -7.26
CA ARG A 101 7.84 14.93 -8.59
C ARG A 101 6.41 14.62 -9.04
N ILE A 102 5.87 13.48 -8.61
CA ILE A 102 4.47 13.06 -8.88
C ILE A 102 3.49 13.77 -7.93
N ASN A 103 3.99 14.48 -6.92
CA ASN A 103 3.18 15.05 -5.84
C ASN A 103 2.38 13.98 -5.07
N ALA A 104 3.00 12.82 -4.82
CA ALA A 104 2.36 11.73 -4.08
C ALA A 104 2.05 12.13 -2.64
N ASN A 105 0.88 11.71 -2.16
CA ASN A 105 0.44 11.95 -0.78
C ASN A 105 1.00 10.89 0.18
N ALA A 106 1.34 9.70 -0.31
CA ALA A 106 2.03 8.66 0.43
C ALA A 106 2.84 7.79 -0.54
N ILE A 107 3.78 7.03 0.02
CA ILE A 107 4.42 5.92 -0.68
C ILE A 107 3.99 4.60 -0.05
N THR A 108 4.04 3.52 -0.83
CA THR A 108 3.70 2.19 -0.33
C THR A 108 4.73 1.14 -0.70
N CYS A 109 5.02 0.28 0.26
CA CYS A 109 5.97 -0.82 0.18
C CYS A 109 5.36 -2.09 0.76
N SER A 110 5.62 -3.25 0.16
CA SER A 110 5.19 -4.53 0.72
C SER A 110 6.21 -5.06 1.72
N ILE A 111 5.71 -5.78 2.73
CA ILE A 111 6.52 -6.67 3.56
C ILE A 111 5.92 -8.08 3.55
N PHE A 112 6.78 -9.10 3.56
CA PHE A 112 6.41 -10.50 3.42
C PHE A 112 6.95 -11.27 4.63
N ILE A 113 6.16 -11.33 5.70
CA ILE A 113 6.54 -12.01 6.93
C ILE A 113 6.37 -13.52 6.78
N GLY A 114 7.41 -14.27 7.12
CA GLY A 114 7.50 -15.72 6.87
C GLY A 114 7.82 -16.08 5.41
N GLY A 115 8.11 -15.10 4.55
CA GLY A 115 8.57 -15.34 3.17
C GLY A 115 10.08 -15.57 3.08
N GLU A 116 10.54 -16.14 1.98
CA GLU A 116 11.98 -16.41 1.75
C GLU A 116 12.85 -15.14 1.85
N TYR A 117 12.31 -14.01 1.38
CA TYR A 117 13.02 -12.71 1.37
C TYR A 117 12.47 -11.73 2.43
N GLU A 118 12.02 -12.25 3.57
CA GLU A 118 11.49 -11.44 4.67
C GLU A 118 12.42 -10.30 5.05
N LYS A 119 13.69 -10.61 5.32
CA LYS A 119 14.70 -9.61 5.73
C LYS A 119 14.82 -8.46 4.72
N GLN A 120 14.81 -8.76 3.42
CA GLN A 120 14.90 -7.74 2.37
C GLN A 120 13.65 -6.86 2.36
N SER A 121 12.47 -7.46 2.49
CA SER A 121 11.20 -6.72 2.52
C SER A 121 11.12 -5.77 3.72
N ILE A 122 11.59 -6.20 4.88
CA ILE A 122 11.70 -5.39 6.10
C ILE A 122 12.69 -4.23 5.88
N ALA A 123 13.86 -4.50 5.29
CA ALA A 123 14.85 -3.46 4.98
C ALA A 123 14.31 -2.42 3.99
N ASN A 124 13.54 -2.85 2.98
CA ASN A 124 12.87 -1.95 2.05
C ASN A 124 11.88 -1.02 2.77
N LEU A 125 11.06 -1.56 3.69
CA LEU A 125 10.13 -0.75 4.47
C LEU A 125 10.87 0.26 5.35
N ALA A 126 11.92 -0.17 6.06
CA ALA A 126 12.75 0.72 6.89
C ALA A 126 13.34 1.87 6.06
N GLN A 127 13.83 1.60 4.86
CA GLN A 127 14.30 2.62 3.93
C GLN A 127 13.19 3.60 3.53
N CYS A 128 11.98 3.08 3.22
CA CYS A 128 10.83 3.92 2.90
C CYS A 128 10.43 4.82 4.07
N VAL A 129 10.43 4.29 5.30
CA VAL A 129 10.13 5.06 6.51
C VAL A 129 11.15 6.18 6.72
N ASN A 130 12.44 5.89 6.61
CA ASN A 130 13.50 6.90 6.71
C ASN A 130 13.35 8.01 5.67
N TRP A 131 12.98 7.69 4.44
CA TRP A 131 12.65 8.67 3.42
C TRP A 131 11.38 9.46 3.77
N GLY A 132 10.35 8.74 4.24
CA GLY A 132 9.10 9.34 4.66
C GLY A 132 9.29 10.40 5.74
N GLU A 133 10.05 10.09 6.78
CA GLU A 133 10.40 11.02 7.84
C GLU A 133 11.21 12.22 7.33
N LYS A 134 12.20 11.98 6.48
CA LYS A 134 13.06 13.03 5.90
C LYS A 134 12.27 14.02 5.04
N TYR A 135 11.32 13.54 4.24
CA TYR A 135 10.61 14.36 3.23
C TYR A 135 9.15 14.68 3.61
N GLY A 136 8.69 14.22 4.76
CA GLY A 136 7.33 14.45 5.22
C GLY A 136 6.27 13.71 4.42
N ILE A 137 6.58 12.52 3.87
CA ILE A 137 5.69 11.69 3.06
C ILE A 137 5.31 10.44 3.85
N PRO A 138 4.02 10.22 4.20
CA PRO A 138 3.59 9.03 4.91
C PRO A 138 3.91 7.74 4.14
N VAL A 139 4.13 6.66 4.89
CA VAL A 139 4.42 5.33 4.36
C VAL A 139 3.28 4.39 4.72
N LEU A 140 2.71 3.75 3.71
CA LEU A 140 1.77 2.65 3.82
C LEU A 140 2.54 1.32 3.68
N ALA A 141 2.57 0.52 4.73
CA ALA A 141 3.05 -0.85 4.65
C ALA A 141 1.93 -1.77 4.17
N VAL A 142 2.15 -2.51 3.10
CA VAL A 142 1.25 -3.58 2.65
C VAL A 142 1.80 -4.89 3.18
N THR A 143 1.09 -5.50 4.12
CA THR A 143 1.54 -6.75 4.74
C THR A 143 1.03 -7.96 3.96
N ALA A 144 1.92 -8.92 3.76
CA ALA A 144 1.61 -10.25 3.29
C ALA A 144 2.31 -11.28 4.19
N VAL A 145 1.70 -12.43 4.36
CA VAL A 145 2.30 -13.57 5.05
C VAL A 145 2.76 -14.61 4.03
N GLY A 146 3.74 -15.42 4.40
CA GLY A 146 4.29 -16.45 3.53
C GLY A 146 3.22 -17.42 3.01
N LYS A 147 3.49 -18.08 1.87
CA LYS A 147 2.54 -18.97 1.19
C LYS A 147 2.01 -20.09 2.07
N ASP A 148 2.87 -20.59 2.96
CA ASP A 148 2.58 -21.72 3.86
C ASP A 148 1.92 -21.27 5.18
N MET A 149 1.67 -19.98 5.35
CA MET A 149 1.05 -19.42 6.55
C MET A 149 -0.42 -19.17 6.33
N VAL A 150 -1.23 -19.49 7.34
CA VAL A 150 -2.66 -19.18 7.35
C VAL A 150 -2.86 -17.66 7.51
N ARG A 151 -3.82 -17.11 6.76
CA ARG A 151 -4.22 -15.70 6.91
C ARG A 151 -5.18 -15.55 8.08
N ASP A 152 -4.66 -15.70 9.28
CA ASP A 152 -5.39 -15.54 10.53
C ASP A 152 -4.94 -14.30 11.32
N ALA A 153 -5.64 -13.97 12.39
CA ALA A 153 -5.35 -12.80 13.21
C ALA A 153 -3.94 -12.81 13.79
N ARG A 154 -3.41 -13.99 14.15
CA ARG A 154 -2.07 -14.14 14.74
C ARG A 154 -0.98 -13.68 13.77
N TYR A 155 -1.00 -14.22 12.54
CA TYR A 155 0.06 -13.93 11.57
C TYR A 155 -0.12 -12.56 10.91
N LEU A 156 -1.38 -12.14 10.64
CA LEU A 156 -1.65 -10.80 10.14
C LEU A 156 -1.35 -9.74 11.21
N GLY A 157 -1.65 -10.02 12.48
CA GLY A 157 -1.26 -9.17 13.61
C GLY A 157 0.25 -9.06 13.76
N LEU A 158 0.98 -10.18 13.65
CA LEU A 158 2.46 -10.18 13.67
C LEU A 158 3.04 -9.29 12.58
N ALA A 159 2.61 -9.50 11.31
CA ALA A 159 3.10 -8.72 10.18
C ALA A 159 2.76 -7.23 10.32
N SER A 160 1.55 -6.92 10.76
CA SER A 160 1.10 -5.55 10.99
C SER A 160 1.89 -4.88 12.11
N ARG A 161 2.14 -5.59 13.21
CA ARG A 161 2.94 -5.09 14.34
C ARG A 161 4.38 -4.81 13.93
N ILE A 162 5.02 -5.70 13.17
CA ILE A 162 6.37 -5.46 12.65
C ILE A 162 6.40 -4.18 11.81
N ALA A 163 5.42 -3.99 10.92
CA ALA A 163 5.33 -2.77 10.12
C ALA A 163 5.24 -1.50 10.97
N VAL A 164 4.43 -1.53 12.03
CA VAL A 164 4.27 -0.40 12.96
C VAL A 164 5.55 -0.13 13.75
N GLU A 165 6.23 -1.16 14.24
CA GLU A 165 7.49 -1.02 14.98
C GLU A 165 8.63 -0.46 14.11
N ILE A 166 8.62 -0.71 12.80
CA ILE A 166 9.54 -0.10 11.85
C ILE A 166 9.20 1.38 11.62
N GLY A 167 7.97 1.80 11.93
CA GLY A 167 7.52 3.19 11.83
C GLY A 167 6.58 3.46 10.65
N ALA A 168 5.93 2.44 10.09
CA ALA A 168 4.89 2.66 9.08
C ALA A 168 3.78 3.58 9.62
N HIS A 169 3.29 4.49 8.79
CA HIS A 169 2.27 5.47 9.15
C HIS A 169 0.84 4.96 8.91
N MET A 170 0.70 3.94 8.08
CA MET A 170 -0.52 3.20 7.77
C MET A 170 -0.15 1.75 7.49
N VAL A 171 -1.05 0.84 7.78
CA VAL A 171 -0.92 -0.59 7.45
C VAL A 171 -2.09 -1.00 6.56
N LYS A 172 -1.82 -1.74 5.49
CA LYS A 172 -2.83 -2.39 4.67
C LYS A 172 -2.64 -3.90 4.79
N THR A 173 -3.69 -4.59 5.23
CA THR A 173 -3.67 -6.04 5.48
C THR A 173 -4.99 -6.70 5.06
N TYR A 174 -5.02 -8.04 5.04
CA TYR A 174 -6.25 -8.77 4.72
C TYR A 174 -7.20 -8.82 5.91
N TYR A 175 -8.49 -8.94 5.61
CA TYR A 175 -9.48 -9.27 6.62
C TYR A 175 -9.36 -10.75 7.02
N CYS A 176 -9.62 -11.04 8.28
CA CYS A 176 -9.69 -12.39 8.83
C CYS A 176 -10.66 -12.43 10.02
N ASP A 177 -10.98 -13.61 10.49
CA ASP A 177 -11.70 -13.78 11.75
C ASP A 177 -10.88 -13.15 12.90
N ASN A 178 -11.56 -12.62 13.91
CA ASN A 178 -10.95 -11.89 15.03
C ASN A 178 -10.08 -10.70 14.60
N PHE A 179 -10.49 -9.99 13.55
CA PHE A 179 -9.73 -8.86 12.99
C PHE A 179 -9.44 -7.74 14.01
N SER A 180 -10.21 -7.66 15.09
CA SER A 180 -9.95 -6.74 16.21
C SER A 180 -8.55 -6.91 16.81
N GLU A 181 -8.03 -8.15 16.88
CA GLU A 181 -6.68 -8.43 17.36
C GLU A 181 -5.61 -7.82 16.44
N VAL A 182 -5.85 -7.82 15.12
CA VAL A 182 -4.96 -7.19 14.14
C VAL A 182 -4.96 -5.67 14.30
N VAL A 183 -6.13 -5.08 14.52
CA VAL A 183 -6.24 -3.63 14.79
C VAL A 183 -5.54 -3.26 16.09
N GLU A 184 -5.74 -4.05 17.14
CA GLU A 184 -5.08 -3.86 18.46
C GLU A 184 -3.56 -3.95 18.33
N ALA A 185 -3.04 -4.89 17.54
CA ALA A 185 -1.61 -5.01 17.24
C ALA A 185 -1.01 -3.75 16.58
N CYS A 186 -1.83 -2.98 15.85
CA CYS A 186 -1.41 -1.73 15.19
C CYS A 186 -1.49 -0.50 16.12
N GLY A 187 -2.12 -0.62 17.28
CA GLY A 187 -2.29 0.50 18.21
C GLY A 187 -3.03 1.68 17.59
N THR A 188 -2.39 2.85 17.50
CA THR A 188 -2.99 4.06 16.92
C THR A 188 -2.73 4.21 15.41
N THR A 189 -1.99 3.28 14.79
CA THR A 189 -1.70 3.32 13.36
C THR A 189 -2.92 2.90 12.56
N PRO A 190 -3.41 3.72 11.60
CA PRO A 190 -4.57 3.37 10.78
C PRO A 190 -4.38 2.07 10.01
N VAL A 191 -5.41 1.22 10.03
CA VAL A 191 -5.44 -0.05 9.31
C VAL A 191 -6.42 0.05 8.15
N ILE A 192 -5.97 -0.34 6.96
CA ILE A 192 -6.75 -0.40 5.73
C ILE A 192 -6.95 -1.87 5.36
N ILE A 193 -8.20 -2.29 5.22
CA ILE A 193 -8.51 -3.66 4.82
C ILE A 193 -8.29 -3.80 3.32
N ALA A 194 -7.44 -4.75 2.92
CA ALA A 194 -7.25 -5.11 1.53
C ALA A 194 -8.50 -5.80 0.97
N GLY A 195 -8.92 -5.44 -0.24
CA GLY A 195 -9.93 -6.18 -0.98
C GLY A 195 -9.49 -7.64 -1.14
N GLY A 196 -10.43 -8.56 -1.00
CA GLY A 196 -10.22 -9.99 -1.13
C GLY A 196 -10.87 -10.55 -2.40
N LYS A 197 -11.09 -11.88 -2.41
CA LYS A 197 -12.00 -12.50 -3.37
C LYS A 197 -13.41 -11.92 -3.15
N LYS A 198 -14.16 -11.79 -4.25
CA LYS A 198 -15.58 -11.46 -4.16
C LYS A 198 -16.25 -12.52 -3.29
N ILE A 199 -16.92 -12.08 -2.24
CA ILE A 199 -17.77 -12.90 -1.39
C ILE A 199 -19.21 -12.62 -1.83
N ASP A 200 -19.99 -13.67 -2.02
CA ASP A 200 -21.44 -13.53 -2.23
C ASP A 200 -22.04 -13.04 -0.91
N GLU A 201 -22.96 -12.07 -1.01
CA GLU A 201 -23.68 -11.51 0.14
C GLU A 201 -24.67 -12.53 0.71
#